data_030eba54fd18ae903bd800fa406f5826
#
_entry.id   030eba54fd18ae903bd800fa406f5826
#
_cell.length_a   1.000
_cell.length_b   1.000
_cell.length_c   1.000
_cell.angle_alpha   90.00
_cell.angle_beta   90.00
_cell.angle_gamma   90.00
#
_symmetry.space_group_name_H-M   'P 1'
#
loop_
_entity.id
_entity.type
_entity.pdbx_description
1 polymer ?
#
loop_
_entity_poly.entity_id
_entity_poly.type
_entity_poly.pdbx_seq_one_letter_code
_entity_poly.pdbx_strand_id
1 'polypeptide(L)'
;QTVVIKDQAVMAVEAIEGTDACIRRGGMLARGGAVVVKTAKPDQDLRFDVPAVGLETLHSMMETGCKVLAIEAYRTLFVEKTSVLKEADCAGIAILSVEQEHL
;
A
#
# COMPACT_ATOMS: atom_id res chain seq x y z
N GLN A 1 4.77 7.02 -4.64
CA GLN A 1 3.42 6.42 -4.59
C GLN A 1 3.12 5.71 -3.27
N THR A 2 4.14 5.22 -2.59
CA THR A 2 3.98 4.40 -1.39
C THR A 2 4.67 5.03 -0.19
N VAL A 3 3.97 5.08 0.92
CA VAL A 3 4.50 5.55 2.21
C VAL A 3 4.16 4.51 3.26
N VAL A 4 5.12 4.19 4.13
CA VAL A 4 4.91 3.28 5.25
C VAL A 4 4.99 4.08 6.54
N ILE A 5 3.95 3.95 7.37
CA ILE A 5 3.76 4.76 8.57
C ILE A 5 3.50 3.86 9.77
N LYS A 6 4.06 4.21 10.93
CA LYS A 6 3.71 3.58 12.19
C LYS A 6 3.79 4.61 13.31
N ASP A 7 2.76 4.61 14.18
CA ASP A 7 2.69 5.51 15.34
C ASP A 7 2.93 6.98 14.96
N GLN A 8 2.30 7.40 13.86
CA GLN A 8 2.38 8.76 13.32
C GLN A 8 3.77 9.16 12.81
N ALA A 9 4.69 8.20 12.68
CA ALA A 9 6.01 8.44 12.13
C ALA A 9 6.15 7.77 10.77
N VAL A 10 6.79 8.46 9.82
CA VAL A 10 7.06 7.91 8.50
C VAL A 10 8.27 6.96 8.61
N MET A 11 8.04 5.70 8.26
CA MET A 11 9.09 4.67 8.28
C MET A 11 9.81 4.55 6.95
N ALA A 12 9.10 4.76 5.84
CA ALA A 12 9.69 4.73 4.51
C ALA A 12 8.82 5.51 3.52
N VAL A 13 9.48 6.13 2.55
CA VAL A 13 8.83 6.73 1.38
C VAL A 13 9.44 6.07 0.15
N GLU A 14 8.60 5.67 -0.78
CA GLU A 14 9.06 5.01 -2.00
C GLU A 14 9.98 5.93 -2.81
N ALA A 15 11.19 5.45 -3.03
CA ALA A 15 12.15 6.07 -3.92
C ALA A 15 12.18 5.29 -5.26
N ILE A 16 13.32 5.19 -5.88
CA ILE A 16 13.47 4.46 -7.14
C ILE A 16 13.37 2.94 -6.97
N GLU A 17 13.38 2.46 -5.74
CA GLU A 17 13.36 1.04 -5.40
C GLU A 17 12.05 0.32 -5.74
N GLY A 18 10.95 1.06 -5.86
CA GLY A 18 9.62 0.50 -6.12
C GLY A 18 8.83 0.17 -4.86
N THR A 19 7.57 -0.19 -5.06
CA THR A 19 6.58 -0.39 -3.99
C THR A 19 6.99 -1.50 -3.01
N ASP A 20 7.32 -2.67 -3.51
CA ASP A 20 7.55 -3.84 -2.63
C ASP A 20 8.79 -3.66 -1.77
N ALA A 21 9.87 -3.13 -2.34
CA ALA A 21 11.08 -2.84 -1.59
C ALA A 21 10.84 -1.76 -0.51
N CYS A 22 10.04 -0.75 -0.84
CA CYS A 22 9.64 0.28 0.12
C CYS A 22 8.86 -0.31 1.29
N ILE A 23 7.89 -1.18 1.00
CA ILE A 23 7.08 -1.84 2.03
C ILE A 23 7.95 -2.70 2.95
N ARG A 24 8.86 -3.48 2.38
CA ARG A 24 9.75 -4.32 3.19
C ARG A 24 10.66 -3.47 4.07
N ARG A 25 11.25 -2.42 3.54
CA ARG A 25 12.11 -1.52 4.29
C ARG A 25 11.34 -0.85 5.44
N GLY A 26 10.19 -0.27 5.13
CA GLY A 26 9.36 0.41 6.13
C GLY A 26 8.79 -0.53 7.17
N GLY A 27 8.34 -1.70 6.73
CA GLY A 27 7.80 -2.71 7.65
C GLY A 27 8.83 -3.25 8.60
N MET A 28 10.07 -3.45 8.13
CA MET A 28 11.18 -3.88 8.99
C MET A 28 11.53 -2.81 10.00
N LEU A 29 11.62 -1.55 9.58
CA LEU A 29 11.90 -0.43 10.49
C LEU A 29 10.80 -0.25 11.53
N ALA A 30 9.56 -0.50 11.15
CA ALA A 30 8.41 -0.40 12.05
C ALA A 30 8.31 -1.56 13.04
N ARG A 31 8.97 -2.67 12.78
CA ARG A 31 8.90 -3.89 13.60
C ARG A 31 7.48 -4.45 13.69
N GLY A 32 6.76 -4.45 12.58
CA GLY A 32 5.39 -4.91 12.50
C GLY A 32 4.36 -3.83 12.84
N GLY A 33 3.12 -4.08 12.47
CA GLY A 33 2.00 -3.19 12.77
C GLY A 33 1.92 -1.93 11.91
N ALA A 34 2.71 -1.82 10.85
CA ALA A 34 2.74 -0.62 10.03
C ALA A 34 1.51 -0.49 9.13
N VAL A 35 1.24 0.74 8.72
CA VAL A 35 0.22 1.11 7.73
C VAL A 35 0.95 1.45 6.43
N VAL A 36 0.51 0.84 5.34
CA VAL A 36 0.99 1.16 4.00
C VAL A 36 -0.04 2.03 3.32
N VAL A 37 0.38 3.19 2.83
CA VAL A 37 -0.47 4.13 2.09
C VAL A 37 0.03 4.18 0.66
N LYS A 38 -0.86 3.89 -0.29
CA LYS A 38 -0.53 3.92 -1.72
C LYS A 38 -1.43 4.92 -2.43
N THR A 39 -0.80 5.92 -3.08
CA THR A 39 -1.51 6.99 -3.78
C THR A 39 -1.03 7.11 -5.22
N ALA A 40 -1.84 7.76 -6.06
CA ALA A 40 -1.40 8.18 -7.38
C ALA A 40 -0.50 9.41 -7.24
N LYS A 41 0.49 9.54 -8.12
CA LYS A 41 1.30 10.76 -8.19
C LYS A 41 0.42 11.93 -8.65
N PRO A 42 0.65 13.16 -8.15
CA PRO A 42 -0.18 14.31 -8.54
C PRO A 42 -0.24 14.57 -10.05
N ASP A 43 0.86 14.32 -10.75
CA ASP A 43 0.98 14.51 -12.20
C ASP A 43 0.84 13.21 -13.00
N GLN A 44 0.43 12.11 -12.35
CA GLN A 44 0.31 10.82 -13.00
C GLN A 44 -0.85 10.81 -14.01
N ASP A 45 -0.56 10.40 -15.24
CA ASP A 45 -1.58 10.26 -16.26
C ASP A 45 -2.19 8.86 -16.16
N LEU A 46 -3.38 8.77 -15.58
CA LEU A 46 -4.06 7.51 -15.32
C LEU A 46 -4.50 6.76 -16.59
N ARG A 47 -4.39 7.39 -17.76
CA ARG A 47 -4.62 6.70 -19.03
C ARG A 47 -3.49 5.76 -19.40
N PHE A 48 -2.28 6.03 -18.90
CA PHE A 48 -1.07 5.29 -19.23
C PHE A 48 -0.42 4.58 -18.04
N ASP A 49 -0.64 5.09 -16.84
CA ASP A 49 0.00 4.59 -15.66
C ASP A 49 -0.96 4.68 -14.48
N VAL A 50 -1.48 3.53 -14.05
CA VAL A 50 -2.44 3.43 -12.95
C VAL A 50 -1.76 2.70 -11.78
N PRO A 51 -1.75 3.27 -10.57
CA PRO A 51 -1.28 2.53 -9.41
C PRO A 51 -2.04 1.22 -9.25
N ALA A 52 -1.33 0.13 -9.08
CA ALA A 52 -1.94 -1.19 -9.01
C ALA A 52 -1.61 -1.87 -7.68
N VAL A 53 -2.58 -2.60 -7.16
CA VAL A 53 -2.42 -3.45 -5.98
C VAL A 53 -2.72 -4.88 -6.39
N GLY A 54 -1.81 -5.79 -6.08
CA GLY A 54 -1.96 -7.20 -6.34
C GLY A 54 -1.40 -8.04 -5.20
N LEU A 55 -1.28 -9.34 -5.42
CA LEU A 55 -0.80 -10.28 -4.40
C LEU A 55 0.63 -9.97 -3.95
N GLU A 56 1.48 -9.48 -4.84
CA GLU A 56 2.87 -9.15 -4.47
C GLU A 56 2.94 -8.06 -3.40
N THR A 57 2.11 -7.03 -3.51
CA THR A 57 2.02 -5.99 -2.49
C THR A 57 1.61 -6.59 -1.15
N LEU A 58 0.61 -7.45 -1.16
CA LEU A 58 0.12 -8.10 0.04
C LEU A 58 1.19 -9.00 0.67
N HIS A 59 1.92 -9.76 -0.15
CA HIS A 59 2.99 -10.64 0.33
C HIS A 59 4.12 -9.85 0.99
N SER A 60 4.50 -8.71 0.40
CA SER A 60 5.50 -7.81 1.00
C SER A 60 5.06 -7.32 2.37
N MET A 61 3.78 -7.00 2.52
CA MET A 61 3.20 -6.60 3.81
C MET A 61 3.21 -7.74 4.82
N MET A 62 2.85 -8.94 4.38
CA MET A 62 2.82 -10.13 5.24
C MET A 62 4.22 -10.47 5.78
N GLU A 63 5.24 -10.38 4.92
CA GLU A 63 6.64 -10.65 5.31
C GLU A 63 7.12 -9.78 6.46
N THR A 64 6.63 -8.56 6.56
CA THR A 64 7.11 -7.57 7.53
C THR A 64 6.05 -7.17 8.55
N GLY A 65 4.93 -7.88 8.57
CA GLY A 65 3.90 -7.68 9.59
C GLY A 65 3.12 -6.37 9.47
N CYS A 66 3.04 -5.78 8.29
CA CYS A 66 2.17 -4.64 8.07
C CYS A 66 0.70 -5.05 8.23
N LYS A 67 -0.12 -4.18 8.80
CA LYS A 67 -1.49 -4.53 9.18
C LYS A 67 -2.58 -3.83 8.40
N VAL A 68 -2.29 -2.70 7.77
CA VAL A 68 -3.28 -1.91 7.06
C VAL A 68 -2.73 -1.44 5.73
N LEU A 69 -3.53 -1.59 4.69
CA LEU A 69 -3.24 -1.02 3.37
C LEU A 69 -4.33 0.01 3.07
N ALA A 70 -3.94 1.29 2.97
CA ALA A 70 -4.83 2.38 2.58
C ALA A 70 -4.55 2.74 1.13
N ILE A 71 -5.57 2.77 0.30
CA ILE A 71 -5.47 3.11 -1.12
C ILE A 71 -6.34 4.31 -1.44
N GLU A 72 -5.96 5.04 -2.48
CA GLU A 72 -6.73 6.18 -2.96
C GLU A 72 -7.91 5.69 -3.80
N ALA A 73 -9.12 6.04 -3.39
CA ALA A 73 -10.33 5.63 -4.07
C ALA A 73 -10.36 6.15 -5.51
N TYR A 74 -10.88 5.35 -6.44
CA TYR A 74 -11.04 5.67 -7.86
C TYR A 74 -9.74 5.88 -8.63
N ARG A 75 -8.59 5.72 -7.98
CA ARG A 75 -7.28 5.92 -8.61
C ARG A 75 -6.37 4.72 -8.49
N THR A 76 -6.87 3.61 -7.96
CA THR A 76 -6.09 2.39 -7.75
C THR A 76 -6.77 1.21 -8.43
N LEU A 77 -6.00 0.45 -9.18
CA LEU A 77 -6.48 -0.77 -9.83
C LEU A 77 -6.16 -1.98 -8.95
N PHE A 78 -7.18 -2.79 -8.67
CA PHE A 78 -6.96 -4.09 -8.02
C PHE A 78 -6.77 -5.18 -9.08
N VAL A 79 -5.62 -5.82 -9.04
CA VAL A 79 -5.34 -6.99 -9.85
C VAL A 79 -5.74 -8.22 -9.03
N GLU A 80 -6.60 -9.06 -9.58
CA GLU A 80 -7.12 -10.25 -8.89
C GLU A 80 -7.72 -9.91 -7.53
N LYS A 81 -8.64 -8.95 -7.53
CA LYS A 81 -9.23 -8.39 -6.31
C LYS A 81 -9.76 -9.46 -5.35
N THR A 82 -10.47 -10.45 -5.84
CA THR A 82 -11.04 -11.50 -4.99
C THR A 82 -9.96 -12.27 -4.24
N SER A 83 -8.88 -12.63 -4.92
CA SER A 83 -7.75 -13.33 -4.30
C SER A 83 -7.03 -12.46 -3.27
N VAL A 84 -6.84 -11.17 -3.59
CA VAL A 84 -6.20 -10.22 -2.68
C VAL A 84 -7.00 -10.06 -1.40
N LEU A 85 -8.31 -9.86 -1.51
CA LEU A 85 -9.17 -9.68 -0.34
C LEU A 85 -9.22 -10.94 0.52
N LYS A 86 -9.26 -12.11 -0.10
CA LYS A 86 -9.26 -13.38 0.62
C LYS A 86 -7.96 -13.58 1.41
N GLU A 87 -6.81 -13.35 0.79
CA GLU A 87 -5.52 -13.48 1.47
C GLU A 87 -5.36 -12.42 2.57
N ALA A 88 -5.84 -11.20 2.33
CA ALA A 88 -5.80 -10.15 3.34
C ALA A 88 -6.60 -10.56 4.59
N ASP A 89 -7.80 -11.10 4.41
CA ASP A 89 -8.60 -11.61 5.51
C ASP A 89 -7.87 -12.71 6.30
N CYS A 90 -7.26 -13.66 5.60
CA CYS A 90 -6.50 -14.73 6.24
C CYS A 90 -5.29 -14.23 7.01
N ALA A 91 -4.65 -13.18 6.52
CA ALA A 91 -3.45 -12.59 7.14
C ALA A 91 -3.77 -11.54 8.20
N GLY A 92 -5.03 -11.17 8.37
CA GLY A 92 -5.43 -10.12 9.30
C GLY A 92 -5.05 -8.72 8.85
N ILE A 93 -4.98 -8.49 7.54
CA ILE A 93 -4.66 -7.19 6.96
C ILE A 93 -5.97 -6.49 6.57
N ALA A 94 -6.17 -5.28 7.07
CA ALA A 94 -7.30 -4.45 6.68
C ALA A 94 -6.95 -3.64 5.43
N ILE A 95 -7.88 -3.56 4.49
CA ILE A 95 -7.73 -2.74 3.29
C ILE A 95 -8.76 -1.63 3.33
N LEU A 96 -8.29 -0.38 3.24
CA LEU A 96 -9.14 0.81 3.30
C LEU A 96 -9.04 1.58 1.99
N SER A 97 -10.19 2.05 1.51
CA SER A 97 -10.25 2.96 0.37
C SER A 97 -10.57 4.36 0.90
N VAL A 98 -9.73 5.32 0.57
CA VAL A 98 -9.83 6.68 1.08
C VAL A 98 -10.08 7.65 -0.08
N GLU A 99 -11.13 8.47 0.05
CA GLU A 99 -11.38 9.55 -0.90
C GLU A 99 -10.60 10.78 -0.51
N GLN A 100 -9.95 11.38 -1.50
CA GLN A 100 -9.27 12.64 -1.30
C GLN A 100 -10.28 13.76 -1.40
N GLU A 101 -10.39 14.58 -0.34
CA GLU A 101 -11.22 15.76 -0.38
C GLU A 101 -10.51 16.89 -1.13
N HIS A 102 -11.23 17.50 -2.06
CA HIS A 102 -10.76 18.69 -2.74
C HIS A 102 -11.35 19.91 -2.02
N LEU A 103 -10.49 20.62 -1.36
CA LEU A 103 -10.86 21.89 -0.73
C LEU A 103 -10.74 23.03 -1.71
#